data_b44481003b815b04e1a80555e9df0477
#
_entry.id   b44481003b815b04e1a80555e9df0477
#
_cell.length_a   1.000
_cell.length_b   1.000
_cell.length_c   1.000
_cell.angle_alpha   90.00
_cell.angle_beta   90.00
_cell.angle_gamma   90.00
#
_symmetry.space_group_name_H-M   'P 1'
#
loop_
_entity.id
_entity.type
_entity.pdbx_description
1 polymer ?
#
loop_
_entity_poly.entity_id
_entity_poly.type
_entity_poly.pdbx_seq_one_letter_code
_entity_poly.pdbx_strand_id
1 'polypeptide(L)'
;MNKKTVLIFIFAAVLALSGCSEAEEDFDETTISVSKRGKVSERIVESFNKDYYDLAELEDEFTRSVMEYNAAMGSEEIRVKSIELKDSQVYVDVDFNGPSDYESFVGENLFVGTVSDAYDNGYSMDVTLKAVDSQDKIGKVQIMGMNDNTIIILSEHVRVKAFKDIAYVSANVDVINSKEVRVLSESDGLAYLILK
;
A
#
# COMPACT_ATOMS: atom_id res chain seq x y z
N MET A 1 -37.40 25.14 -41.12
CA MET A 1 -38.02 23.94 -40.55
C MET A 1 -37.33 23.64 -39.26
N ASN A 2 -38.04 23.72 -38.15
CA ASN A 2 -37.55 23.85 -36.81
C ASN A 2 -37.04 22.53 -36.23
N LYS A 3 -35.79 22.52 -35.77
CA LYS A 3 -35.26 21.49 -34.93
C LYS A 3 -35.78 21.69 -33.48
N LYS A 4 -36.73 20.88 -33.05
CA LYS A 4 -37.17 20.87 -31.67
C LYS A 4 -36.17 20.07 -30.84
N THR A 5 -35.45 20.80 -29.98
CA THR A 5 -34.60 20.21 -28.94
C THR A 5 -35.50 19.60 -27.89
N VAL A 6 -35.48 18.28 -27.77
CA VAL A 6 -36.14 17.56 -26.67
C VAL A 6 -35.16 17.51 -25.52
N LEU A 7 -35.44 18.31 -24.49
CA LEU A 7 -34.70 18.27 -23.22
C LEU A 7 -35.27 17.14 -22.38
N ILE A 8 -34.60 16.01 -22.33
CA ILE A 8 -34.97 14.91 -21.44
C ILE A 8 -34.35 15.21 -20.07
N PHE A 9 -35.19 15.59 -19.12
CA PHE A 9 -34.82 15.60 -17.71
C PHE A 9 -34.76 14.14 -17.21
N ILE A 10 -33.54 13.60 -17.11
CA ILE A 10 -33.31 12.38 -16.35
C ILE A 10 -33.20 12.77 -14.89
N PHE A 11 -34.25 12.48 -14.13
CA PHE A 11 -34.26 12.57 -12.68
C PHE A 11 -33.41 11.38 -12.17
N ALA A 12 -32.10 11.61 -12.00
CA ALA A 12 -31.23 10.64 -11.37
C ALA A 12 -31.57 10.60 -9.88
N ALA A 13 -32.25 9.55 -9.45
CA ALA A 13 -32.35 9.21 -8.04
C ALA A 13 -30.95 8.88 -7.53
N VAL A 14 -30.38 9.82 -6.77
CA VAL A 14 -29.14 9.60 -6.04
C VAL A 14 -29.46 8.64 -4.90
N LEU A 15 -29.26 7.33 -5.16
CA LEU A 15 -29.09 6.37 -4.09
C LEU A 15 -27.76 6.70 -3.42
N ALA A 16 -27.85 7.35 -2.27
CA ALA A 16 -26.73 7.52 -1.36
C ALA A 16 -26.31 6.12 -0.86
N LEU A 17 -25.46 5.46 -1.62
CA LEU A 17 -24.63 4.43 -1.09
C LEU A 17 -23.60 5.12 -0.19
N SER A 18 -23.86 5.07 1.11
CA SER A 18 -22.88 5.42 2.13
C SER A 18 -21.75 4.37 2.07
N GLY A 19 -20.92 4.43 1.03
CA GLY A 19 -19.60 3.88 1.07
C GLY A 19 -18.82 4.76 2.04
N CYS A 20 -18.32 4.23 3.13
CA CYS A 20 -17.22 4.85 3.86
C CYS A 20 -16.07 5.01 2.88
N SER A 21 -15.96 6.14 2.22
CA SER A 21 -14.69 6.62 1.69
C SER A 21 -13.90 6.97 2.95
N GLU A 22 -12.93 6.14 3.32
CA GLU A 22 -11.84 6.63 4.16
C GLU A 22 -11.33 7.87 3.43
N ALA A 23 -11.30 9.01 4.12
CA ALA A 23 -10.72 10.22 3.58
C ALA A 23 -9.28 9.87 3.18
N GLU A 24 -8.91 10.13 1.92
CA GLU A 24 -7.53 9.99 1.48
C GLU A 24 -6.72 10.95 2.34
N GLU A 25 -5.94 10.39 3.27
CA GLU A 25 -4.99 11.17 4.04
C GLU A 25 -3.89 11.60 3.08
N ASP A 26 -3.64 12.90 3.01
CA ASP A 26 -2.61 13.48 2.15
C ASP A 26 -1.23 13.25 2.81
N PHE A 27 -0.56 12.17 2.43
CA PHE A 27 0.79 11.86 2.91
C PHE A 27 1.82 12.55 2.03
N ASP A 28 2.77 13.24 2.67
CA ASP A 28 3.91 13.91 2.01
C ASP A 28 5.09 12.96 1.74
N GLU A 29 4.91 11.66 1.93
CA GLU A 29 5.90 10.62 1.73
C GLU A 29 5.28 9.35 1.15
N THR A 30 6.07 8.57 0.41
CA THR A 30 5.61 7.28 -0.15
C THR A 30 5.04 6.40 0.95
N THR A 31 3.81 5.94 0.73
CA THR A 31 3.02 5.24 1.74
C THR A 31 2.31 4.04 1.14
N ILE A 32 2.50 2.87 1.76
CA ILE A 32 1.74 1.66 1.47
C ILE A 32 0.62 1.51 2.50
N SER A 33 -0.60 1.32 2.04
CA SER A 33 -1.78 1.02 2.88
C SER A 33 -2.26 -0.40 2.62
N VAL A 34 -2.40 -1.19 3.68
CA VAL A 34 -2.90 -2.56 3.58
C VAL A 34 -4.30 -2.63 4.16
N SER A 35 -5.26 -3.09 3.36
CA SER A 35 -6.65 -3.23 3.78
C SER A 35 -6.91 -4.58 4.46
N LYS A 36 -8.02 -4.68 5.22
CA LYS A 36 -8.47 -5.94 5.85
C LYS A 36 -8.69 -7.09 4.85
N ARG A 37 -8.95 -6.78 3.58
CA ARG A 37 -9.17 -7.78 2.53
C ARG A 37 -7.88 -8.16 1.80
N GLY A 38 -6.74 -7.67 2.26
CA GLY A 38 -5.43 -7.91 1.64
C GLY A 38 -5.14 -7.05 0.41
N LYS A 39 -6.01 -6.10 0.04
CA LYS A 39 -5.70 -5.15 -1.02
C LYS A 39 -4.62 -4.19 -0.54
N VAL A 40 -3.77 -3.79 -1.46
CA VAL A 40 -2.67 -2.85 -1.25
C VAL A 40 -2.97 -1.58 -2.04
N SER A 41 -2.84 -0.42 -1.40
CA SER A 41 -2.84 0.87 -2.07
C SER A 41 -1.53 1.55 -1.78
N GLU A 42 -0.91 2.11 -2.80
CA GLU A 42 0.34 2.85 -2.68
C GLU A 42 0.13 4.27 -3.18
N ARG A 43 0.61 5.23 -2.39
CA ARG A 43 0.88 6.60 -2.82
C ARG A 43 2.38 6.77 -2.95
N ILE A 44 2.86 6.91 -4.16
CA ILE A 44 4.25 7.24 -4.46
C ILE A 44 4.40 8.75 -4.41
N VAL A 45 5.40 9.25 -3.70
CA VAL A 45 5.73 10.69 -3.61
C VAL A 45 7.19 10.87 -3.98
N GLU A 46 7.44 11.53 -5.11
CA GLU A 46 8.78 11.71 -5.62
C GLU A 46 9.05 13.16 -6.04
N SER A 47 10.29 13.59 -5.93
CA SER A 47 10.73 14.91 -6.40
C SER A 47 10.64 14.99 -7.93
N PHE A 48 9.90 15.98 -8.44
CA PHE A 48 9.71 16.20 -9.87
C PHE A 48 10.17 17.62 -10.26
N ASN A 49 11.44 17.93 -9.99
CA ASN A 49 12.00 19.28 -10.08
C ASN A 49 13.15 19.43 -11.09
N LYS A 50 13.28 18.51 -12.05
CA LYS A 50 14.29 18.59 -13.10
C LYS A 50 13.66 19.11 -14.39
N ASP A 51 14.39 19.96 -15.13
CA ASP A 51 13.93 20.57 -16.36
C ASP A 51 13.61 19.57 -17.50
N TYR A 52 14.12 18.35 -17.40
CA TYR A 52 13.90 17.25 -18.35
C TYR A 52 12.80 16.29 -17.93
N TYR A 53 12.11 16.52 -16.80
CA TYR A 53 10.95 15.71 -16.40
C TYR A 53 9.70 16.20 -17.13
N ASP A 54 8.98 15.27 -17.73
CA ASP A 54 7.72 15.50 -18.43
C ASP A 54 6.60 14.65 -17.78
N LEU A 55 5.59 15.33 -17.24
CA LEU A 55 4.48 14.66 -16.56
C LEU A 55 3.67 13.79 -17.53
N ALA A 56 3.46 14.26 -18.76
CA ALA A 56 2.67 13.50 -19.74
C ALA A 56 3.42 12.22 -20.17
N GLU A 57 4.75 12.27 -20.27
CA GLU A 57 5.57 11.09 -20.54
C GLU A 57 5.48 10.09 -19.38
N LEU A 58 5.56 10.57 -18.13
CA LEU A 58 5.41 9.71 -16.94
C LEU A 58 4.02 9.05 -16.91
N GLU A 59 2.95 9.82 -17.13
CA GLU A 59 1.58 9.31 -17.17
C GLU A 59 1.41 8.22 -18.23
N ASP A 60 1.91 8.47 -19.44
CA ASP A 60 1.84 7.53 -20.56
C ASP A 60 2.62 6.24 -20.27
N GLU A 61 3.85 6.34 -19.73
CA GLU A 61 4.68 5.19 -19.45
C GLU A 61 4.14 4.36 -18.29
N PHE A 62 3.73 5.02 -17.18
CA PHE A 62 3.19 4.32 -16.02
C PHE A 62 1.87 3.62 -16.36
N THR A 63 0.95 4.32 -17.04
CA THR A 63 -0.34 3.75 -17.46
C THR A 63 -0.14 2.59 -18.43
N ARG A 64 0.78 2.70 -19.38
CA ARG A 64 1.13 1.61 -20.30
C ARG A 64 1.65 0.40 -19.57
N SER A 65 2.56 0.57 -18.60
CA SER A 65 3.12 -0.53 -17.81
C SER A 65 2.02 -1.27 -17.03
N VAL A 66 1.08 -0.53 -16.43
CA VAL A 66 -0.08 -1.11 -15.74
C VAL A 66 -1.00 -1.86 -16.73
N MET A 67 -1.25 -1.30 -17.91
CA MET A 67 -2.07 -1.96 -18.94
C MET A 67 -1.42 -3.27 -19.42
N GLU A 68 -0.11 -3.27 -19.64
CA GLU A 68 0.65 -4.46 -20.04
C GLU A 68 0.62 -5.54 -18.96
N TYR A 69 0.80 -5.17 -17.69
CA TYR A 69 0.66 -6.09 -16.56
C TYR A 69 -0.72 -6.72 -16.50
N ASN A 70 -1.78 -5.91 -16.49
CA ASN A 70 -3.17 -6.37 -16.45
C ASN A 70 -3.51 -7.26 -17.66
N ALA A 71 -3.02 -6.93 -18.84
CA ALA A 71 -3.20 -7.76 -20.04
C ALA A 71 -2.51 -9.12 -19.91
N ALA A 72 -1.31 -9.17 -19.33
CA ALA A 72 -0.59 -10.42 -19.06
C ALA A 72 -1.30 -11.29 -18.02
N MET A 73 -1.92 -10.69 -17.00
CA MET A 73 -2.69 -11.38 -15.98
C MET A 73 -4.09 -11.80 -16.46
N GLY A 74 -4.61 -11.18 -17.52
CA GLY A 74 -5.95 -11.42 -18.05
C GLY A 74 -7.08 -10.80 -17.21
N SER A 75 -6.77 -9.94 -16.27
CA SER A 75 -7.68 -9.25 -15.35
C SER A 75 -7.10 -7.91 -14.90
N GLU A 76 -7.96 -7.03 -14.35
CA GLU A 76 -7.53 -5.74 -13.79
C GLU A 76 -7.02 -5.94 -12.35
N GLU A 77 -5.73 -6.28 -12.21
CA GLU A 77 -5.09 -6.49 -10.91
C GLU A 77 -4.52 -5.19 -10.33
N ILE A 78 -4.16 -4.25 -11.21
CA ILE A 78 -3.59 -2.94 -10.84
C ILE A 78 -4.45 -1.84 -11.45
N ARG A 79 -4.74 -0.81 -10.65
CA ARG A 79 -5.49 0.36 -11.09
C ARG A 79 -4.78 1.65 -10.69
N VAL A 80 -4.43 2.48 -11.66
CA VAL A 80 -3.99 3.86 -11.44
C VAL A 80 -5.21 4.69 -11.04
N LYS A 81 -5.15 5.36 -9.89
CA LYS A 81 -6.21 6.26 -9.39
C LYS A 81 -5.98 7.70 -9.85
N SER A 82 -4.75 8.18 -9.64
CA SER A 82 -4.34 9.53 -10.04
C SER A 82 -2.84 9.60 -10.26
N ILE A 83 -2.42 10.55 -11.10
CA ILE A 83 -1.03 11.02 -11.24
C ILE A 83 -1.12 12.53 -11.23
N GLU A 84 -0.51 13.17 -10.24
CA GLU A 84 -0.65 14.61 -10.02
C GLU A 84 0.72 15.24 -9.74
N LEU A 85 0.93 16.44 -10.28
CA LEU A 85 2.10 17.28 -9.97
C LEU A 85 1.67 18.43 -9.08
N LYS A 86 2.27 18.51 -7.88
CA LYS A 86 2.01 19.58 -6.92
C LYS A 86 3.33 19.95 -6.24
N ASP A 87 3.63 21.23 -6.16
CA ASP A 87 4.79 21.77 -5.44
C ASP A 87 6.14 21.11 -5.83
N SER A 88 6.31 20.79 -7.14
CA SER A 88 7.48 20.08 -7.67
C SER A 88 7.68 18.66 -7.12
N GLN A 89 6.61 18.04 -6.66
CA GLN A 89 6.53 16.63 -6.35
C GLN A 89 5.46 15.98 -7.22
N VAL A 90 5.72 14.76 -7.70
CA VAL A 90 4.71 13.93 -8.34
C VAL A 90 4.12 12.98 -7.30
N TYR A 91 2.80 12.85 -7.35
CA TYR A 91 1.99 11.95 -6.55
C TYR A 91 1.36 10.93 -7.48
N VAL A 92 1.63 9.65 -7.26
CA VAL A 92 0.99 8.56 -8.01
C VAL A 92 0.22 7.71 -7.02
N ASP A 93 -1.11 7.67 -7.16
CA ASP A 93 -1.96 6.78 -6.39
C ASP A 93 -2.32 5.55 -7.21
N VAL A 94 -1.99 4.38 -6.69
CA VAL A 94 -2.20 3.09 -7.36
C VAL A 94 -2.74 2.05 -6.40
N ASP A 95 -3.72 1.26 -6.86
CA ASP A 95 -4.29 0.14 -6.14
C ASP A 95 -3.85 -1.17 -6.77
N PHE A 96 -3.50 -2.15 -5.93
CA PHE A 96 -3.18 -3.54 -6.28
C PHE A 96 -4.21 -4.47 -5.63
N ASN A 97 -4.62 -5.50 -6.34
CA ASN A 97 -5.57 -6.48 -5.78
C ASN A 97 -4.98 -7.29 -4.63
N GLY A 98 -3.64 -7.45 -4.60
CA GLY A 98 -2.96 -8.13 -3.52
C GLY A 98 -1.47 -7.85 -3.45
N PRO A 99 -0.78 -8.36 -2.39
CA PRO A 99 0.67 -8.22 -2.23
C PRO A 99 1.46 -8.83 -3.39
N SER A 100 1.00 -9.94 -3.98
CA SER A 100 1.68 -10.59 -5.10
C SER A 100 1.69 -9.73 -6.37
N ASP A 101 0.64 -8.93 -6.61
CA ASP A 101 0.59 -8.00 -7.73
C ASP A 101 1.54 -6.84 -7.50
N TYR A 102 1.59 -6.35 -6.25
CA TYR A 102 2.57 -5.35 -5.83
C TYR A 102 4.01 -5.85 -6.03
N GLU A 103 4.38 -7.01 -5.46
CA GLU A 103 5.71 -7.59 -5.61
C GLU A 103 6.12 -7.78 -7.08
N SER A 104 5.19 -8.27 -7.90
CA SER A 104 5.45 -8.55 -9.31
C SER A 104 5.62 -7.27 -10.14
N PHE A 105 4.94 -6.19 -9.80
CA PHE A 105 4.95 -4.94 -10.55
C PHE A 105 6.06 -4.00 -10.06
N VAL A 106 6.18 -3.81 -8.74
CA VAL A 106 7.15 -2.89 -8.13
C VAL A 106 8.54 -3.53 -8.01
N GLY A 107 8.60 -4.84 -7.79
CA GLY A 107 9.86 -5.58 -7.60
C GLY A 107 10.37 -5.60 -6.17
N GLU A 108 9.61 -5.06 -5.21
CA GLU A 108 9.92 -5.06 -3.78
C GLU A 108 9.10 -6.13 -3.05
N ASN A 109 9.67 -6.72 -2.00
CA ASN A 109 8.94 -7.73 -1.22
C ASN A 109 7.82 -7.10 -0.41
N LEU A 110 6.62 -7.69 -0.48
CA LEU A 110 5.49 -7.36 0.38
C LEU A 110 4.66 -8.62 0.65
N PHE A 111 4.76 -9.15 1.85
CA PHE A 111 3.93 -10.25 2.31
C PHE A 111 2.86 -9.75 3.30
N VAL A 112 1.64 -10.21 3.12
CA VAL A 112 0.53 -9.98 4.05
C VAL A 112 -0.22 -11.30 4.22
N GLY A 113 -0.21 -11.85 5.43
CA GLY A 113 -0.83 -13.12 5.75
C GLY A 113 -0.82 -13.38 7.25
N THR A 114 -0.99 -14.63 7.66
CA THR A 114 -0.78 -15.04 9.05
C THR A 114 0.70 -15.31 9.33
N VAL A 115 1.08 -15.32 10.60
CA VAL A 115 2.44 -15.74 11.03
C VAL A 115 2.75 -17.15 10.53
N SER A 116 1.76 -18.06 10.58
CA SER A 116 1.90 -19.42 10.04
C SER A 116 2.17 -19.41 8.54
N ASP A 117 1.37 -18.65 7.76
CA ASP A 117 1.56 -18.54 6.32
C ASP A 117 2.93 -17.95 5.97
N ALA A 118 3.39 -16.94 6.71
CA ALA A 118 4.71 -16.36 6.49
C ALA A 118 5.84 -17.39 6.71
N TYR A 119 5.73 -18.18 7.77
CA TYR A 119 6.70 -19.26 8.05
C TYR A 119 6.69 -20.33 6.93
N ASP A 120 5.51 -20.73 6.49
CA ASP A 120 5.36 -21.75 5.41
C ASP A 120 5.85 -21.23 4.05
N ASN A 121 5.80 -19.91 3.83
CA ASN A 121 6.39 -19.24 2.66
C ASN A 121 7.89 -18.97 2.79
N GLY A 122 8.53 -19.44 3.88
CA GLY A 122 9.98 -19.40 4.04
C GLY A 122 10.53 -18.12 4.67
N TYR A 123 9.68 -17.23 5.18
CA TYR A 123 10.15 -16.07 5.94
C TYR A 123 10.74 -16.50 7.30
N SER A 124 11.89 -15.93 7.63
CA SER A 124 12.54 -16.25 8.91
C SER A 124 11.76 -15.65 10.08
N MET A 125 11.38 -16.51 11.03
CA MET A 125 10.85 -16.06 12.32
C MET A 125 11.96 -15.94 13.40
N ASP A 126 13.21 -16.14 13.01
CA ASP A 126 14.37 -15.94 13.92
C ASP A 126 14.77 -14.45 13.94
N VAL A 127 13.83 -13.65 14.37
CA VAL A 127 13.93 -12.19 14.51
C VAL A 127 13.51 -11.77 15.91
N THR A 128 13.96 -10.58 16.35
CA THR A 128 13.51 -9.96 17.59
C THR A 128 12.56 -8.82 17.25
N LEU A 129 11.34 -8.88 17.77
CA LEU A 129 10.35 -7.82 17.60
C LEU A 129 10.13 -7.09 18.93
N LYS A 130 9.88 -5.77 18.85
CA LYS A 130 9.59 -4.90 19.99
C LYS A 130 8.09 -4.60 20.01
N ALA A 131 7.48 -4.61 21.17
CA ALA A 131 6.11 -4.19 21.37
C ALA A 131 5.95 -2.68 21.09
N VAL A 132 4.83 -2.30 20.44
CA VAL A 132 4.52 -0.91 20.11
C VAL A 132 4.15 -0.10 21.35
N ASP A 133 3.48 -0.73 22.30
CA ASP A 133 2.92 -0.09 23.51
C ASP A 133 3.73 -0.31 24.79
N SER A 134 4.85 -1.04 24.71
CA SER A 134 5.75 -1.27 25.86
C SER A 134 7.22 -1.40 25.42
N GLN A 135 8.10 -1.72 26.37
CA GLN A 135 9.51 -2.01 26.06
C GLN A 135 9.77 -3.53 25.89
N ASP A 136 8.73 -4.33 25.89
CA ASP A 136 8.85 -5.77 25.78
C ASP A 136 9.37 -6.18 24.41
N LYS A 137 10.13 -7.26 24.40
CA LYS A 137 10.65 -7.87 23.18
C LYS A 137 10.24 -9.33 23.13
N ILE A 138 9.92 -9.78 21.94
CA ILE A 138 9.59 -11.17 21.65
C ILE A 138 10.57 -11.74 20.62
N GLY A 139 10.83 -13.03 20.74
CA GLY A 139 11.64 -13.77 19.77
C GLY A 139 10.84 -14.90 19.14
N LYS A 140 11.54 -15.76 18.39
CA LYS A 140 10.96 -16.83 17.58
C LYS A 140 9.84 -17.63 18.25
N VAL A 141 10.03 -18.06 19.51
CA VAL A 141 9.06 -18.93 20.20
C VAL A 141 7.73 -18.21 20.42
N GLN A 142 7.78 -16.95 20.85
CA GLN A 142 6.57 -16.12 21.05
C GLN A 142 5.93 -15.76 19.73
N ILE A 143 6.71 -15.40 18.71
CA ILE A 143 6.21 -15.11 17.36
C ILE A 143 5.46 -16.32 16.81
N MET A 144 6.06 -17.51 16.86
CA MET A 144 5.44 -18.76 16.42
C MET A 144 4.22 -19.16 17.27
N GLY A 145 4.07 -18.62 18.48
CA GLY A 145 2.86 -18.78 19.29
C GLY A 145 1.68 -17.92 18.82
N MET A 146 1.92 -16.97 17.91
CA MET A 146 0.91 -16.05 17.32
C MET A 146 0.45 -16.49 15.93
N ASN A 147 0.30 -17.80 15.71
CA ASN A 147 0.07 -18.40 14.37
C ASN A 147 -1.02 -17.71 13.55
N ASP A 148 -2.11 -17.28 14.19
CA ASP A 148 -3.28 -16.70 13.53
C ASP A 148 -3.22 -15.17 13.44
N ASN A 149 -2.21 -14.53 14.03
CA ASN A 149 -2.06 -13.08 13.92
C ASN A 149 -1.63 -12.70 12.51
N THR A 150 -2.16 -11.58 12.04
CA THR A 150 -1.71 -11.01 10.77
C THR A 150 -0.30 -10.47 10.92
N ILE A 151 0.54 -10.79 9.95
CA ILE A 151 1.89 -10.25 9.81
C ILE A 151 2.02 -9.55 8.46
N ILE A 152 2.69 -8.39 8.44
CA ILE A 152 3.13 -7.70 7.23
C ILE A 152 4.65 -7.76 7.23
N ILE A 153 5.24 -8.19 6.11
CA ILE A 153 6.70 -8.26 5.92
C ILE A 153 7.02 -7.53 4.62
N LEU A 154 7.96 -6.59 4.64
CA LEU A 154 8.32 -5.83 3.46
C LEU A 154 9.80 -5.45 3.44
N SER A 155 10.32 -5.18 2.23
CA SER A 155 11.71 -4.71 2.00
C SER A 155 11.78 -3.20 1.79
N GLU A 156 10.71 -2.57 1.34
CA GLU A 156 10.72 -1.17 0.95
C GLU A 156 10.78 -0.20 2.15
N HIS A 157 11.52 0.90 1.98
CA HIS A 157 11.73 1.93 3.01
C HIS A 157 10.67 3.03 2.91
N VAL A 158 9.46 2.71 3.31
CA VAL A 158 8.27 3.55 3.17
C VAL A 158 7.49 3.65 4.46
N ARG A 159 6.51 4.54 4.47
CA ARG A 159 5.46 4.55 5.48
C ARG A 159 4.48 3.41 5.21
N VAL A 160 4.04 2.73 6.25
CA VAL A 160 3.05 1.64 6.17
C VAL A 160 1.86 1.98 7.05
N LYS A 161 0.65 1.95 6.46
CA LYS A 161 -0.63 2.07 7.15
C LYS A 161 -1.32 0.72 7.19
N ALA A 162 -1.48 0.16 8.39
CA ALA A 162 -2.15 -1.11 8.60
C ALA A 162 -3.65 -0.91 8.89
N PHE A 163 -4.50 -1.86 8.49
CA PHE A 163 -5.94 -1.82 8.76
C PHE A 163 -6.30 -2.04 10.23
N LYS A 164 -5.35 -2.47 11.05
CA LYS A 164 -5.54 -2.84 12.47
C LYS A 164 -4.33 -2.36 13.28
N ASP A 165 -4.50 -2.21 14.58
CA ASP A 165 -3.40 -1.81 15.47
C ASP A 165 -2.23 -2.80 15.37
N ILE A 166 -1.03 -2.27 15.34
CA ILE A 166 0.22 -3.00 15.30
C ILE A 166 0.61 -3.36 16.74
N ALA A 167 0.92 -4.62 16.97
CA ALA A 167 1.35 -5.12 18.27
C ALA A 167 2.87 -5.10 18.43
N TYR A 168 3.58 -5.57 17.39
CA TYR A 168 5.05 -5.72 17.42
C TYR A 168 5.66 -5.29 16.09
N VAL A 169 6.88 -4.76 16.17
CA VAL A 169 7.67 -4.31 15.01
C VAL A 169 9.12 -4.76 15.13
N SER A 170 9.79 -4.96 14.00
CA SER A 170 11.24 -5.19 13.94
C SER A 170 12.04 -3.92 14.26
N ALA A 171 13.35 -4.07 14.51
CA ALA A 171 14.22 -2.97 14.95
C ALA A 171 14.41 -1.85 13.91
N ASN A 172 14.20 -2.17 12.62
CA ASN A 172 14.28 -1.26 11.49
C ASN A 172 12.98 -0.50 11.21
N VAL A 173 12.11 -0.38 12.21
CA VAL A 173 10.80 0.25 12.06
C VAL A 173 10.59 1.28 13.16
N ASP A 174 10.25 2.51 12.77
CA ASP A 174 9.78 3.57 13.66
C ASP A 174 8.26 3.60 13.74
N VAL A 175 7.73 3.69 14.95
CA VAL A 175 6.29 3.74 15.22
C VAL A 175 5.80 5.19 15.17
N ILE A 176 4.87 5.49 14.25
CA ILE A 176 4.23 6.80 14.13
C ILE A 176 3.00 6.88 15.04
N ASN A 177 2.13 5.87 14.94
CA ASN A 177 0.95 5.69 15.80
C ASN A 177 0.56 4.21 15.88
N SER A 178 -0.59 3.88 16.46
CA SER A 178 -0.99 2.48 16.65
C SER A 178 -1.17 1.68 15.35
N LYS A 179 -1.37 2.35 14.21
CA LYS A 179 -1.61 1.71 12.91
C LYS A 179 -0.59 2.07 11.83
N GLU A 180 0.30 2.99 12.13
CA GLU A 180 1.24 3.52 11.15
C GLU A 180 2.66 3.48 11.65
N VAL A 181 3.53 3.07 10.75
CA VAL A 181 4.97 2.95 10.98
C VAL A 181 5.74 3.47 9.78
N ARG A 182 7.03 3.73 9.96
CA ARG A 182 7.98 4.01 8.90
C ARG A 182 9.09 2.99 8.93
N VAL A 183 9.38 2.36 7.79
CA VAL A 183 10.55 1.50 7.61
C VAL A 183 11.77 2.38 7.34
N LEU A 184 12.83 2.18 8.13
CA LEU A 184 14.02 3.04 8.11
C LEU A 184 14.95 2.67 6.93
N SER A 185 15.42 3.67 6.20
CA SER A 185 16.32 3.52 5.05
C SER A 185 17.76 3.14 5.42
N GLU A 186 18.14 3.28 6.69
CA GLU A 186 19.51 3.04 7.18
C GLU A 186 19.79 1.57 7.53
N SER A 187 18.78 0.70 7.38
CA SER A 187 18.90 -0.71 7.78
C SER A 187 18.57 -1.65 6.64
N ASP A 188 19.50 -2.52 6.33
CA ASP A 188 19.27 -3.62 5.40
C ASP A 188 18.35 -4.69 6.04
N GLY A 189 17.51 -5.29 5.21
CA GLY A 189 16.68 -6.44 5.59
C GLY A 189 15.19 -6.15 5.69
N LEU A 190 14.41 -7.21 5.86
CA LEU A 190 12.96 -7.14 5.91
C LEU A 190 12.46 -6.46 7.20
N ALA A 191 11.46 -5.63 7.06
CA ALA A 191 10.65 -5.13 8.17
C ALA A 191 9.51 -6.12 8.48
N TYR A 192 9.24 -6.32 9.76
CA TYR A 192 8.21 -7.22 10.27
C TYR A 192 7.24 -6.45 11.15
N LEU A 193 5.94 -6.54 10.87
CA LEU A 193 4.87 -5.91 11.63
C LEU A 193 3.84 -6.99 11.99
N ILE A 194 3.60 -7.27 13.29
CA ILE A 194 2.52 -8.15 13.74
C ILE A 194 1.36 -7.29 14.22
N LEU A 195 0.16 -7.57 13.71
CA LEU A 195 -1.07 -6.86 14.08
C LEU A 195 -1.78 -7.53 15.27
N LYS A 196 -2.52 -6.71 16.07
CA LYS A 196 -3.30 -7.19 17.24
C LYS A 196 -4.42 -8.13 16.89
#